data_af48ddc45428472dbaf89c83b13c9b91
#
_entry.id   af48ddc45428472dbaf89c83b13c9b91
#
_cell.length_a   1.000
_cell.length_b   1.000
_cell.length_c   1.000
_cell.angle_alpha   90.00
_cell.angle_beta   90.00
_cell.angle_gamma   90.00
#
_symmetry.space_group_name_H-M   'P 1'
#
loop_
_entity.id
_entity.type
_entity.pdbx_description
1 polymer ?
#
loop_
_entity_poly.entity_id
_entity_poly.type
_entity_poly.pdbx_seq_one_letter_code
_entity_poly.pdbx_strand_id
1 'polypeptide(L)'
;MPSAENTGEQTAGERLQKFLARAGVASRRHAEELIAEGLVTLNGEVVREQGVRVRPGSDEVRLRGKIVQTSDDARLYLMMNKPVQTMTTTDDPEGRRTVLDLLPAEWASRRVYPVGRLDWDSEGLLLLTDDGALTLRLTHPRYALPKEYIALVKGEPSPAALLRMERGLLLEGETRATAPAHVRPLRVEGGDTWISVEIHEGRNRQVRRMFDAIGHATLRLRRVRLGPLKLGGLEPGETRELRANELVALRVAVGL
;
A
#
# COMPACT_ATOMS: atom_id res chain seq x y z
N MET A 1 -26.56 31.53 37.59
CA MET A 1 -26.03 30.18 37.39
C MET A 1 -26.21 29.88 35.92
N PRO A 2 -25.22 29.99 35.04
CA PRO A 2 -25.34 29.52 33.67
C PRO A 2 -24.97 28.05 33.62
N SER A 3 -25.83 27.30 32.97
CA SER A 3 -25.74 25.87 32.73
C SER A 3 -24.55 25.56 31.83
N ALA A 4 -23.72 24.63 32.24
CA ALA A 4 -22.63 24.09 31.44
C ALA A 4 -23.20 23.32 30.23
N GLU A 5 -23.06 23.88 29.04
CA GLU A 5 -23.25 23.16 27.79
C GLU A 5 -22.11 22.16 27.64
N ASN A 6 -22.45 20.90 27.83
CA ASN A 6 -21.58 19.77 27.55
C ASN A 6 -21.53 19.58 26.04
N THR A 7 -20.61 20.24 25.35
CA THR A 7 -20.28 19.98 23.96
C THR A 7 -19.53 18.65 23.85
N GLY A 8 -20.30 17.53 23.94
CA GLY A 8 -19.80 16.23 23.56
C GLY A 8 -19.42 16.25 22.09
N GLU A 9 -18.13 16.17 21.78
CA GLU A 9 -17.63 15.80 20.46
C GLU A 9 -18.30 14.48 20.07
N GLN A 10 -19.33 14.56 19.23
CA GLN A 10 -19.90 13.40 18.57
C GLN A 10 -18.83 12.85 17.62
N THR A 11 -18.07 11.87 18.08
CA THR A 11 -17.17 11.09 17.22
C THR A 11 -17.99 10.55 16.07
N ALA A 12 -17.85 11.15 14.90
CA ALA A 12 -18.57 10.76 13.71
C ALA A 12 -18.26 9.28 13.42
N GLY A 13 -19.27 8.39 13.55
CA GLY A 13 -19.14 6.95 13.37
C GLY A 13 -18.40 6.59 12.05
N GLU A 14 -17.78 5.42 11.99
CA GLU A 14 -17.15 4.94 10.77
C GLU A 14 -18.17 4.33 9.80
N ARG A 15 -17.87 4.27 8.50
CA ARG A 15 -18.74 3.62 7.51
C ARG A 15 -18.87 2.13 7.79
N LEU A 16 -20.07 1.56 7.69
CA LEU A 16 -20.38 0.17 8.00
C LEU A 16 -19.50 -0.83 7.23
N GLN A 17 -19.27 -0.61 5.92
CA GLN A 17 -18.35 -1.44 5.14
C GLN A 17 -16.89 -1.35 5.62
N LYS A 18 -16.48 -0.22 6.19
CA LYS A 18 -15.16 -0.08 6.78
C LYS A 18 -15.07 -0.84 8.11
N PHE A 19 -16.12 -0.80 8.92
CA PHE A 19 -16.22 -1.58 10.16
C PHE A 19 -16.14 -3.08 9.88
N LEU A 20 -16.94 -3.60 8.92
CA LEU A 20 -16.93 -5.01 8.54
C LEU A 20 -15.55 -5.45 8.02
N ALA A 21 -14.88 -4.61 7.24
CA ALA A 21 -13.54 -4.91 6.76
C ALA A 21 -12.51 -4.92 7.90
N ARG A 22 -12.60 -3.98 8.86
CA ARG A 22 -11.73 -3.94 10.04
C ARG A 22 -11.97 -5.13 10.99
N ALA A 23 -13.22 -5.58 11.09
CA ALA A 23 -13.59 -6.78 11.83
C ALA A 23 -13.14 -8.09 11.14
N GLY A 24 -12.48 -8.00 10.00
CA GLY A 24 -11.98 -9.17 9.29
C GLY A 24 -13.07 -10.00 8.60
N VAL A 25 -14.29 -9.50 8.45
CA VAL A 25 -15.43 -10.24 7.90
C VAL A 25 -15.39 -10.31 6.38
N ALA A 26 -15.10 -9.19 5.70
CA ALA A 26 -15.09 -9.09 4.25
C ALA A 26 -14.13 -7.98 3.78
N SER A 27 -13.75 -7.96 2.48
CA SER A 27 -13.16 -6.76 1.89
C SER A 27 -14.20 -5.61 1.90
N ARG A 28 -13.78 -4.35 1.79
CA ARG A 28 -14.73 -3.22 1.75
C ARG A 28 -15.76 -3.35 0.63
N ARG A 29 -15.34 -3.78 -0.57
CA ARG A 29 -16.25 -4.00 -1.71
C ARG A 29 -17.19 -5.16 -1.44
N HIS A 30 -16.69 -6.28 -0.98
CA HIS A 30 -17.56 -7.42 -0.63
C HIS A 30 -18.49 -7.10 0.55
N ALA A 31 -18.08 -6.26 1.50
CA ALA A 31 -18.97 -5.77 2.55
C ALA A 31 -20.11 -4.90 1.99
N GLU A 32 -19.84 -4.10 0.94
CA GLU A 32 -20.88 -3.33 0.25
C GLU A 32 -21.89 -4.25 -0.46
N GLU A 33 -21.44 -5.35 -1.04
CA GLU A 33 -22.29 -6.40 -1.63
C GLU A 33 -23.16 -7.07 -0.56
N LEU A 34 -22.57 -7.52 0.55
CA LEU A 34 -23.30 -8.13 1.67
C LEU A 34 -24.35 -7.19 2.29
N ILE A 35 -24.07 -5.89 2.35
CA ILE A 35 -25.02 -4.86 2.80
C ILE A 35 -26.18 -4.75 1.79
N ALA A 36 -25.87 -4.64 0.49
CA ALA A 36 -26.90 -4.53 -0.56
C ALA A 36 -27.83 -5.76 -0.61
N GLU A 37 -27.29 -6.95 -0.36
CA GLU A 37 -28.04 -8.20 -0.23
C GLU A 37 -28.93 -8.23 1.02
N GLY A 38 -28.75 -7.31 1.98
CA GLY A 38 -29.50 -7.25 3.25
C GLY A 38 -29.08 -8.31 4.26
N LEU A 39 -27.87 -8.80 4.15
CA LEU A 39 -27.30 -9.81 5.07
C LEU A 39 -26.74 -9.19 6.35
N VAL A 40 -26.67 -7.84 6.40
CA VAL A 40 -26.15 -7.08 7.54
C VAL A 40 -27.28 -6.39 8.29
N THR A 41 -27.27 -6.50 9.61
CA THR A 41 -28.16 -5.72 10.48
C THR A 41 -27.35 -4.77 11.35
N LEU A 42 -27.93 -3.60 11.63
CA LEU A 42 -27.40 -2.60 12.57
C LEU A 42 -28.47 -2.35 13.62
N ASN A 43 -28.17 -2.61 14.87
CA ASN A 43 -29.11 -2.48 16.00
C ASN A 43 -30.44 -3.23 15.78
N GLY A 44 -30.38 -4.39 15.12
CA GLY A 44 -31.54 -5.24 14.80
C GLY A 44 -32.23 -4.92 13.48
N GLU A 45 -31.97 -3.78 12.83
CA GLU A 45 -32.56 -3.39 11.56
C GLU A 45 -31.68 -3.80 10.37
N VAL A 46 -32.32 -4.32 9.30
CA VAL A 46 -31.61 -4.70 8.06
C VAL A 46 -31.13 -3.46 7.33
N VAL A 47 -29.84 -3.40 7.03
CA VAL A 47 -29.23 -2.32 6.26
C VAL A 47 -29.01 -2.78 4.81
N ARG A 48 -29.50 -1.99 3.84
CA ARG A 48 -29.27 -2.20 2.40
C ARG A 48 -28.62 -1.00 1.73
N GLU A 49 -28.64 0.16 2.39
CA GLU A 49 -28.13 1.41 1.85
C GLU A 49 -26.62 1.53 2.07
N GLN A 50 -25.94 2.09 1.07
CA GLN A 50 -24.53 2.41 1.19
C GLN A 50 -24.33 3.71 2.00
N GLY A 51 -23.17 3.80 2.67
CA GLY A 51 -22.81 5.01 3.39
C GLY A 51 -23.27 5.07 4.84
N VAL A 52 -24.06 4.10 5.30
CA VAL A 52 -24.47 3.97 6.70
C VAL A 52 -23.24 3.95 7.61
N ARG A 53 -23.36 4.64 8.74
CA ARG A 53 -22.29 4.75 9.73
C ARG A 53 -22.62 3.95 10.97
N VAL A 54 -21.59 3.40 11.59
CA VAL A 54 -21.63 2.64 12.83
C VAL A 54 -20.72 3.27 13.86
N ARG A 55 -21.13 3.31 15.10
CA ARG A 55 -20.34 3.72 16.25
C ARG A 55 -19.82 2.49 16.97
N PRO A 56 -18.53 2.13 16.79
CA PRO A 56 -17.94 0.96 17.46
C PRO A 56 -18.11 1.06 18.98
N GLY A 57 -18.48 -0.05 19.60
CA GLY A 57 -18.71 -0.13 21.04
C GLY A 57 -20.09 0.33 21.51
N SER A 58 -20.86 1.03 20.66
CA SER A 58 -22.24 1.45 20.97
C SER A 58 -23.27 0.75 20.11
N ASP A 59 -22.97 0.55 18.82
CA ASP A 59 -23.88 -0.05 17.87
C ASP A 59 -23.59 -1.56 17.72
N GLU A 60 -24.63 -2.38 17.67
CA GLU A 60 -24.55 -3.80 17.40
C GLU A 60 -24.64 -4.05 15.88
N VAL A 61 -23.60 -4.68 15.34
CA VAL A 61 -23.59 -5.11 13.94
C VAL A 61 -23.66 -6.63 13.88
N ARG A 62 -24.55 -7.16 13.02
CA ARG A 62 -24.61 -8.61 12.76
C ARG A 62 -24.48 -8.88 11.26
N LEU A 63 -23.79 -9.96 10.91
CA LEU A 63 -23.76 -10.52 9.57
C LEU A 63 -24.43 -11.90 9.61
N ARG A 64 -25.48 -12.10 8.82
CA ARG A 64 -26.26 -13.35 8.79
C ARG A 64 -26.65 -13.79 10.20
N GLY A 65 -27.08 -12.85 11.04
CA GLY A 65 -27.50 -13.07 12.44
C GLY A 65 -26.36 -13.23 13.45
N LYS A 66 -25.10 -13.37 13.04
CA LYS A 66 -23.93 -13.48 13.95
C LYS A 66 -23.38 -12.09 14.27
N ILE A 67 -23.14 -11.82 15.55
CA ILE A 67 -22.54 -10.56 16.00
C ILE A 67 -21.13 -10.42 15.39
N VAL A 68 -20.88 -9.26 14.81
CA VAL A 68 -19.57 -8.88 14.29
C VAL A 68 -18.83 -8.08 15.36
N GLN A 69 -17.75 -8.65 15.86
CA GLN A 69 -16.85 -7.97 16.80
C GLN A 69 -15.57 -7.58 16.09
N THR A 70 -15.03 -6.42 16.44
CA THR A 70 -13.67 -6.07 16.04
C THR A 70 -12.74 -6.75 17.03
N SER A 71 -11.79 -7.54 16.54
CA SER A 71 -10.76 -8.09 17.42
C SER A 71 -9.88 -6.94 17.94
N ASP A 72 -9.57 -6.99 19.23
CA ASP A 72 -8.56 -6.15 19.87
C ASP A 72 -7.12 -6.66 19.61
N ASP A 73 -6.97 -7.63 18.72
CA ASP A 73 -5.67 -8.18 18.36
C ASP A 73 -4.75 -7.06 17.85
N ALA A 74 -3.52 -7.08 18.33
CA ALA A 74 -2.49 -6.15 17.88
C ALA A 74 -2.41 -6.17 16.34
N ARG A 75 -2.40 -4.99 15.74
CA ARG A 75 -2.28 -4.83 14.29
C ARG A 75 -0.98 -5.42 13.79
N LEU A 76 -1.03 -6.03 12.62
CA LEU A 76 0.12 -6.68 12.02
C LEU A 76 0.76 -5.75 10.97
N TYR A 77 2.08 -5.63 11.03
CA TYR A 77 2.87 -4.81 10.12
C TYR A 77 4.01 -5.65 9.56
N LEU A 78 3.91 -6.06 8.32
CA LEU A 78 4.86 -6.96 7.68
C LEU A 78 5.63 -6.23 6.58
N MET A 79 6.93 -6.52 6.50
CA MET A 79 7.78 -6.19 5.36
C MET A 79 8.11 -7.46 4.60
N MET A 80 7.80 -7.46 3.32
CA MET A 80 8.11 -8.55 2.38
C MET A 80 9.12 -8.08 1.35
N ASN A 81 10.06 -8.94 0.99
CA ASN A 81 10.80 -8.80 -0.27
C ASN A 81 10.02 -9.52 -1.38
N LYS A 82 9.12 -8.78 -2.02
CA LYS A 82 8.29 -9.34 -3.10
C LYS A 82 9.16 -9.82 -4.25
N PRO A 83 9.09 -11.08 -4.66
CA PRO A 83 9.78 -11.56 -5.87
C PRO A 83 9.05 -11.10 -7.15
N VAL A 84 9.72 -11.18 -8.28
CA VAL A 84 9.07 -11.08 -9.60
C VAL A 84 8.03 -12.20 -9.78
N GLN A 85 7.18 -12.07 -10.79
CA GLN A 85 6.13 -13.05 -11.12
C GLN A 85 5.17 -13.34 -9.96
N THR A 86 4.87 -12.30 -9.18
CA THR A 86 3.91 -12.36 -8.06
C THR A 86 3.01 -11.13 -8.11
N MET A 87 1.70 -11.34 -8.05
CA MET A 87 0.70 -10.26 -8.08
C MET A 87 0.61 -9.54 -6.74
N THR A 88 0.58 -8.22 -6.77
CA THR A 88 0.32 -7.40 -5.57
C THR A 88 -1.18 -7.17 -5.41
N THR A 89 -1.87 -8.21 -4.99
CA THR A 89 -3.33 -8.21 -4.75
C THR A 89 -3.67 -9.18 -3.63
N THR A 90 -4.86 -9.05 -3.07
CA THR A 90 -5.43 -10.01 -2.10
C THR A 90 -6.22 -11.12 -2.79
N ASP A 91 -6.58 -10.92 -4.06
CA ASP A 91 -7.31 -11.89 -4.88
C ASP A 91 -6.94 -11.65 -6.34
N ASP A 92 -6.74 -12.72 -7.10
CA ASP A 92 -6.43 -12.66 -8.53
C ASP A 92 -7.40 -13.55 -9.32
N PRO A 93 -8.26 -12.97 -10.16
CA PRO A 93 -9.25 -13.73 -10.93
C PRO A 93 -8.64 -14.74 -11.91
N GLU A 94 -7.38 -14.54 -12.31
CA GLU A 94 -6.65 -15.43 -13.21
C GLU A 94 -5.89 -16.55 -12.46
N GLY A 95 -5.99 -16.58 -11.12
CA GLY A 95 -5.35 -17.60 -10.28
C GLY A 95 -3.83 -17.56 -10.26
N ARG A 96 -3.22 -16.41 -10.62
CA ARG A 96 -1.76 -16.23 -10.52
C ARG A 96 -1.34 -16.10 -9.06
N ARG A 97 -0.11 -16.49 -8.78
CA ARG A 97 0.48 -16.34 -7.46
C ARG A 97 0.43 -14.90 -6.97
N THR A 98 -0.11 -14.72 -5.77
CA THR A 98 -0.24 -13.41 -5.10
C THR A 98 0.79 -13.25 -3.98
N VAL A 99 0.93 -12.03 -3.46
CA VAL A 99 1.78 -11.76 -2.29
C VAL A 99 1.25 -12.43 -1.02
N LEU A 100 -0.03 -12.75 -0.94
CA LEU A 100 -0.61 -13.47 0.21
C LEU A 100 -0.22 -14.96 0.22
N ASP A 101 -0.04 -15.57 -0.95
CA ASP A 101 0.39 -16.97 -1.07
C ASP A 101 1.85 -17.19 -0.60
N LEU A 102 2.58 -16.09 -0.39
CA LEU A 102 3.96 -16.11 0.13
C LEU A 102 4.03 -15.96 1.65
N LEU A 103 2.90 -15.68 2.31
CA LEU A 103 2.91 -15.47 3.74
C LEU A 103 3.15 -16.78 4.49
N PRO A 104 4.02 -16.79 5.51
CA PRO A 104 4.12 -17.87 6.46
C PRO A 104 2.76 -18.24 7.09
N ALA A 105 2.58 -19.51 7.44
CA ALA A 105 1.33 -20.04 7.97
C ALA A 105 0.81 -19.28 9.21
N GLU A 106 1.72 -18.76 10.03
CA GLU A 106 1.41 -17.96 11.21
C GLU A 106 0.65 -16.67 10.90
N TRP A 107 0.84 -16.11 9.68
CA TRP A 107 0.17 -14.89 9.22
C TRP A 107 -0.88 -15.13 8.14
N ALA A 108 -0.95 -16.34 7.57
CA ALA A 108 -1.88 -16.68 6.49
C ALA A 108 -3.36 -16.53 6.91
N SER A 109 -3.67 -16.72 8.21
CA SER A 109 -5.01 -16.52 8.77
C SER A 109 -5.37 -15.05 9.02
N ARG A 110 -4.37 -14.16 9.06
CA ARG A 110 -4.56 -12.72 9.29
C ARG A 110 -4.98 -12.04 8.00
N ARG A 111 -5.93 -11.12 8.09
CA ARG A 111 -6.41 -10.35 6.92
C ARG A 111 -5.55 -9.13 6.64
N VAL A 112 -4.27 -9.36 6.36
CA VAL A 112 -3.39 -8.29 5.88
C VAL A 112 -3.59 -8.06 4.37
N TYR A 113 -3.26 -6.85 3.92
CA TYR A 113 -3.27 -6.47 2.51
C TYR A 113 -2.07 -5.59 2.19
N PRO A 114 -1.64 -5.57 0.90
CA PRO A 114 -0.47 -4.79 0.51
C PRO A 114 -0.73 -3.28 0.59
N VAL A 115 0.26 -2.55 1.06
CA VAL A 115 0.30 -1.08 1.11
C VAL A 115 0.89 -0.55 -0.20
N GLY A 116 0.03 -0.14 -1.10
CA GLY A 116 0.42 0.18 -2.47
C GLY A 116 0.73 -1.09 -3.28
N ARG A 117 1.44 -0.91 -4.39
CA ARG A 117 1.73 -2.02 -5.31
C ARG A 117 3.16 -1.98 -5.81
N LEU A 118 3.65 -3.15 -6.17
CA LEU A 118 4.75 -3.39 -7.09
C LEU A 118 4.20 -4.19 -8.28
N ASP A 119 4.67 -3.90 -9.48
CA ASP A 119 4.23 -4.60 -10.68
C ASP A 119 4.68 -6.06 -10.67
N TRP A 120 4.09 -6.89 -11.54
CA TRP A 120 4.42 -8.29 -11.73
C TRP A 120 5.91 -8.54 -11.99
N ASP A 121 6.50 -7.67 -12.79
CA ASP A 121 7.92 -7.70 -13.21
C ASP A 121 8.84 -6.88 -12.29
N SER A 122 8.36 -6.39 -11.15
CA SER A 122 9.12 -5.61 -10.17
C SER A 122 9.24 -6.36 -8.86
N GLU A 123 10.38 -6.21 -8.18
CA GLU A 123 10.72 -6.89 -6.93
C GLU A 123 11.01 -5.90 -5.80
N GLY A 124 11.17 -6.42 -4.59
CA GLY A 124 11.68 -5.65 -3.45
C GLY A 124 10.66 -5.34 -2.37
N LEU A 125 10.93 -4.29 -1.61
CA LEU A 125 10.23 -3.92 -0.40
C LEU A 125 8.75 -3.66 -0.65
N LEU A 126 7.89 -4.49 -0.06
CA LEU A 126 6.45 -4.32 0.01
C LEU A 126 6.00 -4.41 1.46
N LEU A 127 5.12 -3.51 1.88
CA LEU A 127 4.46 -3.59 3.18
C LEU A 127 3.11 -4.28 3.04
N LEU A 128 2.76 -5.10 4.06
CA LEU A 128 1.41 -5.63 4.23
C LEU A 128 0.95 -5.31 5.66
N THR A 129 -0.31 -4.95 5.82
CA THR A 129 -0.90 -4.64 7.13
C THR A 129 -2.42 -4.75 7.10
N ASP A 130 -3.04 -4.82 8.27
CA ASP A 130 -4.47 -4.64 8.50
C ASP A 130 -4.81 -3.21 8.99
N ASP A 131 -3.81 -2.31 9.12
CA ASP A 131 -4.00 -0.92 9.51
C ASP A 131 -4.39 -0.01 8.33
N GLY A 132 -5.71 0.15 8.12
CA GLY A 132 -6.22 1.01 7.05
C GLY A 132 -5.95 2.50 7.25
N ALA A 133 -5.72 2.98 8.47
CA ALA A 133 -5.40 4.38 8.71
C ALA A 133 -3.96 4.69 8.28
N LEU A 134 -3.02 3.83 8.67
CA LEU A 134 -1.63 3.92 8.23
C LEU A 134 -1.52 3.74 6.71
N THR A 135 -2.20 2.72 6.13
CA THR A 135 -2.22 2.47 4.68
C THR A 135 -2.66 3.68 3.88
N LEU A 136 -3.75 4.34 4.32
CA LEU A 136 -4.25 5.55 3.65
C LEU A 136 -3.18 6.64 3.59
N ARG A 137 -2.46 6.88 4.68
CA ARG A 137 -1.41 7.90 4.73
C ARG A 137 -0.18 7.51 3.91
N LEU A 138 0.25 6.26 3.97
CA LEU A 138 1.40 5.77 3.22
C LEU A 138 1.20 5.80 1.69
N THR A 139 -0.05 5.67 1.24
CA THR A 139 -0.37 5.63 -0.19
C THR A 139 -0.89 6.95 -0.75
N HIS A 140 -1.28 7.89 0.10
CA HIS A 140 -1.86 9.14 -0.35
C HIS A 140 -0.79 10.12 -0.86
N PRO A 141 -0.94 10.69 -2.06
CA PRO A 141 0.08 11.55 -2.70
C PRO A 141 0.54 12.75 -1.85
N ARG A 142 -0.34 13.28 -0.99
CA ARG A 142 -0.02 14.45 -0.14
C ARG A 142 1.17 14.24 0.80
N TYR A 143 1.46 12.99 1.18
CA TYR A 143 2.57 12.68 2.09
C TYR A 143 3.89 12.47 1.36
N ALA A 144 3.87 12.39 0.03
CA ALA A 144 5.04 12.34 -0.84
C ALA A 144 6.16 11.39 -0.33
N LEU A 145 5.76 10.23 0.23
CA LEU A 145 6.70 9.30 0.87
C LEU A 145 7.75 8.83 -0.15
N PRO A 146 9.05 9.05 0.11
CA PRO A 146 10.11 8.69 -0.82
C PRO A 146 10.18 7.19 -1.07
N LYS A 147 10.42 6.80 -2.31
CA LYS A 147 10.58 5.42 -2.76
C LYS A 147 11.85 5.32 -3.58
N GLU A 148 12.80 4.53 -3.10
CA GLU A 148 14.05 4.31 -3.83
C GLU A 148 14.04 2.96 -4.51
N TYR A 149 14.42 2.99 -5.77
CA TYR A 149 14.53 1.83 -6.63
C TYR A 149 15.94 1.67 -7.15
N ILE A 150 16.39 0.43 -7.27
CA ILE A 150 17.59 0.07 -8.03
C ILE A 150 17.10 -0.56 -9.34
N ALA A 151 17.45 0.08 -10.44
CA ALA A 151 17.11 -0.36 -11.79
C ALA A 151 18.36 -0.82 -12.54
N LEU A 152 18.27 -1.95 -13.24
CA LEU A 152 19.18 -2.31 -14.33
C LEU A 152 18.53 -1.87 -15.63
N VAL A 153 19.20 -1.01 -16.38
CA VAL A 153 18.71 -0.50 -17.66
C VAL A 153 19.64 -0.87 -18.79
N LYS A 154 19.07 -1.07 -19.97
CA LYS A 154 19.83 -1.45 -21.15
C LYS A 154 20.71 -0.30 -21.62
N GLY A 155 22.02 -0.60 -21.80
CA GLY A 155 23.02 0.38 -22.25
C GLY A 155 23.44 1.37 -21.18
N GLU A 156 24.08 2.44 -21.61
CA GLU A 156 24.64 3.49 -20.74
C GLU A 156 23.94 4.83 -20.98
N PRO A 157 22.99 5.24 -20.12
CA PRO A 157 22.34 6.54 -20.24
C PRO A 157 23.34 7.69 -20.10
N SER A 158 23.27 8.66 -21.03
CA SER A 158 24.13 9.84 -20.95
C SER A 158 23.81 10.71 -19.73
N PRO A 159 24.77 11.48 -19.21
CA PRO A 159 24.50 12.42 -18.11
C PRO A 159 23.35 13.39 -18.41
N ALA A 160 23.23 13.84 -19.67
CA ALA A 160 22.14 14.70 -20.10
C ALA A 160 20.77 14.01 -20.03
N ALA A 161 20.68 12.72 -20.36
CA ALA A 161 19.46 11.92 -20.25
C ALA A 161 19.04 11.75 -18.78
N LEU A 162 19.99 11.43 -17.90
CA LEU A 162 19.73 11.32 -16.46
C LEU A 162 19.28 12.65 -15.84
N LEU A 163 19.91 13.75 -16.23
CA LEU A 163 19.51 15.10 -15.77
C LEU A 163 18.08 15.44 -16.20
N ARG A 164 17.64 14.98 -17.37
CA ARG A 164 16.23 15.14 -17.79
C ARG A 164 15.28 14.38 -16.86
N MET A 165 15.63 13.15 -16.45
CA MET A 165 14.85 12.38 -15.47
C MET A 165 14.77 13.10 -14.12
N GLU A 166 15.87 13.66 -13.64
CA GLU A 166 15.91 14.39 -12.36
C GLU A 166 14.99 15.61 -12.36
N ARG A 167 14.92 16.34 -13.48
CA ARG A 167 14.05 17.52 -13.64
C ARG A 167 12.57 17.18 -13.80
N GLY A 168 12.25 15.93 -14.08
CA GLY A 168 10.93 15.44 -14.41
C GLY A 168 10.68 15.36 -15.91
N LEU A 169 9.89 14.37 -16.30
CA LEU A 169 9.57 14.03 -17.70
C LEU A 169 8.06 14.04 -17.92
N LEU A 170 7.62 14.57 -19.06
CA LEU A 170 6.27 14.32 -19.53
C LEU A 170 6.22 12.91 -20.13
N LEU A 171 5.54 12.02 -19.43
CA LEU A 171 5.39 10.62 -19.85
C LEU A 171 4.26 10.50 -20.87
N GLU A 172 4.36 9.54 -21.77
CA GLU A 172 3.34 9.26 -22.78
C GLU A 172 1.95 9.09 -22.13
N GLY A 173 0.94 9.74 -22.69
CA GLY A 173 -0.44 9.73 -22.17
C GLY A 173 -0.68 10.56 -20.91
N GLU A 174 0.32 11.26 -20.39
CA GLU A 174 0.18 12.14 -19.22
C GLU A 174 0.05 13.61 -19.66
N THR A 175 -0.68 14.38 -18.85
CA THR A 175 -0.83 15.83 -19.05
C THR A 175 0.13 16.68 -18.21
N ARG A 176 0.81 16.05 -17.25
CA ARG A 176 1.75 16.70 -16.34
C ARG A 176 3.06 15.92 -16.29
N ALA A 177 4.17 16.65 -16.28
CA ALA A 177 5.47 16.03 -16.04
C ALA A 177 5.50 15.30 -14.68
N THR A 178 6.40 14.34 -14.53
CA THR A 178 6.70 13.72 -13.25
C THR A 178 7.29 14.75 -12.30
N ALA A 179 7.12 14.53 -10.99
CA ALA A 179 7.87 15.29 -10.00
C ALA A 179 9.39 15.07 -10.20
N PRO A 180 10.23 16.01 -9.73
CA PRO A 180 11.68 15.82 -9.71
C PRO A 180 12.05 14.51 -8.99
N ALA A 181 13.10 13.86 -9.48
CA ALA A 181 13.63 12.61 -8.92
C ALA A 181 15.11 12.77 -8.60
N HIS A 182 15.64 11.92 -7.69
CA HIS A 182 17.08 11.77 -7.53
C HIS A 182 17.54 10.55 -8.32
N VAL A 183 18.46 10.75 -9.25
CA VAL A 183 18.95 9.69 -10.15
C VAL A 183 20.45 9.59 -10.02
N ARG A 184 20.96 8.41 -9.67
CA ARG A 184 22.39 8.21 -9.46
C ARG A 184 22.86 6.93 -10.12
N PRO A 185 23.75 7.00 -11.12
CA PRO A 185 24.43 5.82 -11.66
C PRO A 185 25.22 5.13 -10.56
N LEU A 186 25.19 3.80 -10.54
CA LEU A 186 25.89 2.99 -9.55
C LEU A 186 27.09 2.28 -10.16
N ARG A 187 26.88 1.50 -11.23
CA ARG A 187 27.92 0.76 -11.95
C ARG A 187 27.42 0.33 -13.32
N VAL A 188 28.36 0.06 -14.21
CA VAL A 188 28.11 -0.60 -15.49
C VAL A 188 28.44 -2.08 -15.33
N GLU A 189 27.62 -2.96 -15.89
CA GLU A 189 27.78 -4.41 -15.84
C GLU A 189 27.28 -5.03 -17.15
N GLY A 190 28.20 -5.64 -17.92
CA GLY A 190 27.84 -6.28 -19.18
C GLY A 190 27.32 -5.33 -20.27
N GLY A 191 27.66 -4.05 -20.23
CA GLY A 191 27.16 -3.04 -21.16
C GLY A 191 25.82 -2.43 -20.75
N ASP A 192 25.25 -2.84 -19.62
CA ASP A 192 24.04 -2.29 -19.03
C ASP A 192 24.37 -1.53 -17.73
N THR A 193 23.51 -0.62 -17.31
CA THR A 193 23.80 0.27 -16.17
C THR A 193 22.85 0.04 -15.00
N TRP A 194 23.41 -0.17 -13.81
CA TRP A 194 22.67 -0.09 -12.55
C TRP A 194 22.52 1.36 -12.11
N ILE A 195 21.27 1.77 -11.82
CA ILE A 195 20.93 3.14 -11.45
C ILE A 195 20.01 3.13 -10.23
N SER A 196 20.33 3.98 -9.24
CA SER A 196 19.41 4.30 -8.14
C SER A 196 18.50 5.44 -8.56
N VAL A 197 17.19 5.28 -8.37
CA VAL A 197 16.17 6.30 -8.62
C VAL A 197 15.28 6.46 -7.40
N GLU A 198 15.24 7.67 -6.84
CA GLU A 198 14.30 8.02 -5.78
C GLU A 198 13.20 8.92 -6.32
N ILE A 199 11.95 8.55 -6.08
CA ILE A 199 10.75 9.30 -6.45
C ILE A 199 9.85 9.54 -5.24
N HIS A 200 9.05 10.62 -5.26
CA HIS A 200 8.14 11.02 -4.19
C HIS A 200 6.65 10.82 -4.54
N GLU A 201 6.37 10.33 -5.72
CA GLU A 201 5.04 10.00 -6.23
C GLU A 201 4.95 8.52 -6.65
N GLY A 202 3.84 8.08 -7.20
CA GLY A 202 3.68 6.67 -7.59
C GLY A 202 2.66 6.50 -8.71
N ARG A 203 3.00 6.94 -9.94
CA ARG A 203 2.20 6.69 -11.13
C ARG A 203 2.38 5.24 -11.60
N ASN A 204 1.45 4.76 -12.40
CA ASN A 204 1.55 3.42 -12.98
C ASN A 204 2.87 3.26 -13.73
N ARG A 205 3.65 2.23 -13.37
CA ARG A 205 4.96 1.86 -13.97
C ARG A 205 5.93 3.05 -14.15
N GLN A 206 5.88 4.03 -13.23
CA GLN A 206 6.54 5.34 -13.40
C GLN A 206 8.03 5.22 -13.73
N VAL A 207 8.81 4.49 -12.92
CA VAL A 207 10.27 4.40 -13.09
C VAL A 207 10.61 3.76 -14.45
N ARG A 208 9.90 2.72 -14.87
CA ARG A 208 10.09 2.08 -16.18
C ARG A 208 9.80 3.06 -17.32
N ARG A 209 8.65 3.75 -17.25
CA ARG A 209 8.25 4.75 -18.24
C ARG A 209 9.23 5.94 -18.30
N MET A 210 9.84 6.31 -17.16
CA MET A 210 10.87 7.36 -17.16
C MET A 210 12.12 6.91 -17.91
N PHE A 211 12.58 5.67 -17.72
CA PHE A 211 13.70 5.12 -18.48
C PHE A 211 13.37 4.93 -19.96
N ASP A 212 12.18 4.43 -20.29
CA ASP A 212 11.70 4.30 -21.67
C ASP A 212 11.69 5.65 -22.38
N ALA A 213 11.25 6.73 -21.69
CA ALA A 213 11.22 8.10 -22.24
C ALA A 213 12.60 8.70 -22.53
N ILE A 214 13.66 8.14 -21.99
CA ILE A 214 15.05 8.51 -22.32
C ILE A 214 15.74 7.47 -23.22
N GLY A 215 15.01 6.45 -23.70
CA GLY A 215 15.50 5.45 -24.65
C GLY A 215 16.21 4.23 -24.04
N HIS A 216 16.05 3.99 -22.75
CA HIS A 216 16.70 2.88 -22.03
C HIS A 216 15.70 1.96 -21.35
N ALA A 217 15.46 0.78 -21.93
CA ALA A 217 14.54 -0.20 -21.35
C ALA A 217 14.99 -0.70 -19.98
N THR A 218 14.06 -0.81 -19.03
CA THR A 218 14.35 -1.35 -17.68
C THR A 218 14.31 -2.87 -17.71
N LEU A 219 15.46 -3.51 -17.48
CA LEU A 219 15.64 -4.96 -17.43
C LEU A 219 15.25 -5.54 -16.08
N ARG A 220 15.66 -4.87 -14.98
CA ARG A 220 15.29 -5.24 -13.59
C ARG A 220 14.91 -4.01 -12.81
N LEU A 221 13.94 -4.14 -11.90
CA LEU A 221 13.51 -3.05 -11.01
C LEU A 221 13.23 -3.58 -9.62
N ARG A 222 14.01 -3.10 -8.65
CA ARG A 222 13.88 -3.50 -7.25
C ARG A 222 13.66 -2.28 -6.36
N ARG A 223 12.56 -2.25 -5.60
CA ARG A 223 12.36 -1.22 -4.57
C ARG A 223 13.14 -1.60 -3.32
N VAL A 224 14.12 -0.78 -2.95
CA VAL A 224 15.02 -1.01 -1.81
C VAL A 224 14.67 -0.18 -0.59
N ARG A 225 13.88 0.91 -0.76
CA ARG A 225 13.46 1.78 0.33
C ARG A 225 12.04 2.30 0.14
N LEU A 226 11.32 2.45 1.23
CA LEU A 226 9.99 3.07 1.31
C LEU A 226 9.96 3.95 2.56
N GLY A 227 10.01 5.28 2.39
CA GLY A 227 10.18 6.20 3.49
C GLY A 227 11.43 5.88 4.32
N PRO A 228 11.30 5.71 5.64
CA PRO A 228 12.42 5.35 6.52
C PRO A 228 12.81 3.88 6.42
N LEU A 229 11.98 3.03 5.84
CA LEU A 229 12.21 1.59 5.80
C LEU A 229 13.18 1.21 4.68
N LYS A 230 14.15 0.36 5.01
CA LYS A 230 15.10 -0.24 4.07
C LYS A 230 14.87 -1.75 3.99
N LEU A 231 14.96 -2.29 2.78
CA LEU A 231 14.81 -3.73 2.55
C LEU A 231 15.85 -4.55 3.31
N GLY A 232 17.08 -4.04 3.35
CA GLY A 232 18.18 -4.75 4.01
C GLY A 232 18.54 -6.07 3.33
N GLY A 233 18.87 -7.05 4.15
CA GLY A 233 19.23 -8.40 3.71
C GLY A 233 18.05 -9.38 3.62
N LEU A 234 16.80 -8.91 3.54
CA LEU A 234 15.65 -9.79 3.38
C LEU A 234 15.68 -10.45 1.99
N GLU A 235 15.66 -11.78 1.94
CA GLU A 235 15.74 -12.53 0.69
C GLU A 235 14.43 -12.49 -0.11
N PRO A 236 14.45 -12.69 -1.44
CA PRO A 236 13.24 -12.70 -2.25
C PRO A 236 12.23 -13.76 -1.78
N GLY A 237 11.01 -13.34 -1.52
CA GLY A 237 9.92 -14.16 -0.97
C GLY A 237 9.85 -14.16 0.55
N GLU A 238 10.88 -13.72 1.25
CA GLU A 238 10.85 -13.62 2.70
C GLU A 238 9.97 -12.48 3.19
N THR A 239 9.38 -12.72 4.36
CA THR A 239 8.54 -11.76 5.09
C THR A 239 8.95 -11.73 6.55
N ARG A 240 8.95 -10.56 7.15
CA ARG A 240 9.15 -10.37 8.58
C ARG A 240 8.25 -9.28 9.14
N GLU A 241 8.01 -9.29 10.43
CA GLU A 241 7.40 -8.15 11.11
C GLU A 241 8.32 -6.92 11.10
N LEU A 242 7.70 -5.73 11.10
CA LEU A 242 8.41 -4.49 11.36
C LEU A 242 8.88 -4.46 12.82
N ARG A 243 10.10 -4.02 13.03
CA ARG A 243 10.59 -3.71 14.36
C ARG A 243 9.85 -2.48 14.92
N ALA A 244 9.76 -2.37 16.25
CA ALA A 244 9.06 -1.25 16.89
C ALA A 244 9.58 0.12 16.44
N ASN A 245 10.90 0.29 16.34
CA ASN A 245 11.52 1.53 15.85
C ASN A 245 11.23 1.82 14.38
N GLU A 246 11.12 0.80 13.53
CA GLU A 246 10.73 0.95 12.11
C GLU A 246 9.27 1.44 12.01
N LEU A 247 8.37 0.87 12.81
CA LEU A 247 6.97 1.29 12.84
C LEU A 247 6.81 2.72 13.34
N VAL A 248 7.52 3.10 14.41
CA VAL A 248 7.52 4.47 14.92
C VAL A 248 8.02 5.44 13.84
N ALA A 249 9.17 5.15 13.22
CA ALA A 249 9.73 5.99 12.16
C ALA A 249 8.75 6.13 10.96
N LEU A 250 8.07 5.04 10.60
CA LEU A 250 7.10 5.03 9.51
C LEU A 250 5.88 5.90 9.82
N ARG A 251 5.37 5.82 11.05
CA ARG A 251 4.25 6.66 11.53
C ARG A 251 4.61 8.13 11.54
N VAL A 252 5.75 8.48 12.12
CA VAL A 252 6.27 9.85 12.13
C VAL A 252 6.39 10.41 10.71
N ALA A 253 6.89 9.63 9.76
CA ALA A 253 7.06 10.06 8.36
C ALA A 253 5.73 10.42 7.67
N VAL A 254 4.58 10.01 8.21
CA VAL A 254 3.25 10.32 7.67
C VAL A 254 2.36 11.09 8.67
N GLY A 255 2.96 11.64 9.73
CA GLY A 255 2.28 12.49 10.71
C GLY A 255 1.27 11.74 11.61
N LEU A 256 1.64 10.54 12.07
CA LEU A 256 0.92 9.72 13.05
C LEU A 256 1.71 9.58 14.34
#